data_e82488ef9732bddbeba7d4116a4eee2f
#
_entry.id   e82488ef9732bddbeba7d4116a4eee2f
#
_cell.length_a   1.000
_cell.length_b   1.000
_cell.length_c   1.000
_cell.angle_alpha   90.00
_cell.angle_beta   90.00
_cell.angle_gamma   90.00
#
_symmetry.space_group_name_H-M   'P 1'
#
loop_
_entity.id
_entity.type
_entity.pdbx_description
1 polymer ?
#
loop_
_entity_poly.entity_id
_entity_poly.type
_entity_poly.pdbx_seq_one_letter_code
_entity_poly.pdbx_strand_id
1 'polypeptide(L)'
;MSMNIRTPLAAAMTAVVLLVATGCAVSRGQETTGAYIDDANITTQVKAGMLNSPAVAGTSISVETLNGTVMLSGFAKNSAEKAAAESIARGVNGVRSVKNEIAVRP
;
A
#
# COMPACT_ATOMS: atom_id res chain seq x y z
N MET A 1 35.31 -10.45 41.85
CA MET A 1 35.43 -9.16 41.60
C MET A 1 35.26 -8.77 40.16
N SER A 2 36.17 -9.10 39.32
CA SER A 2 36.11 -8.68 37.93
C SER A 2 34.98 -9.31 37.19
N MET A 3 34.40 -10.34 37.70
CA MET A 3 33.30 -10.98 36.99
C MET A 3 32.07 -10.13 36.84
N ASN A 4 31.89 -9.25 37.78
CA ASN A 4 30.69 -8.42 37.75
C ASN A 4 30.64 -7.51 36.55
N ILE A 5 31.79 -7.15 36.03
CA ILE A 5 31.87 -6.22 34.92
C ILE A 5 31.45 -6.87 33.61
N ARG A 6 31.68 -8.12 33.47
CA ARG A 6 31.40 -8.82 32.23
C ARG A 6 29.92 -8.95 31.95
N THR A 7 29.16 -9.17 32.99
CA THR A 7 27.72 -9.36 32.80
C THR A 7 27.02 -8.20 32.16
N PRO A 8 27.24 -6.95 32.57
CA PRO A 8 26.59 -5.81 31.89
C PRO A 8 26.97 -5.69 30.45
N LEU A 9 28.19 -6.00 30.12
CA LEU A 9 28.63 -5.89 28.73
C LEU A 9 27.89 -6.86 27.84
N ALA A 10 27.70 -8.07 28.31
CA ALA A 10 27.00 -9.05 27.50
C ALA A 10 25.56 -8.62 27.22
N ALA A 11 24.91 -8.08 28.23
CA ALA A 11 23.54 -7.62 28.06
C ALA A 11 23.44 -6.50 27.02
N ALA A 12 24.37 -5.58 27.06
CA ALA A 12 24.36 -4.47 26.11
C ALA A 12 24.54 -4.95 24.68
N MET A 13 25.41 -5.89 24.47
CA MET A 13 25.65 -6.43 23.13
C MET A 13 24.44 -7.13 22.58
N THR A 14 23.74 -7.83 23.42
CA THR A 14 22.51 -8.52 22.98
C THR A 14 21.47 -7.54 22.46
N ALA A 15 21.29 -6.43 23.15
CA ALA A 15 20.34 -5.43 22.73
C ALA A 15 20.68 -4.86 21.34
N VAL A 16 21.94 -4.60 21.12
CA VAL A 16 22.38 -4.06 19.84
C VAL A 16 22.10 -5.02 18.70
N VAL A 17 22.34 -6.29 18.93
CA VAL A 17 22.09 -7.31 17.90
C VAL A 17 20.62 -7.34 17.50
N LEU A 18 19.73 -7.24 18.46
CA LEU A 18 18.31 -7.25 18.17
C LEU A 18 17.90 -6.07 17.28
N LEU A 19 18.42 -4.89 17.55
CA LEU A 19 18.11 -3.72 16.74
C LEU A 19 18.56 -3.90 15.31
N VAL A 20 19.75 -4.43 15.12
CA VAL A 20 20.28 -4.64 13.78
C VAL A 20 19.41 -5.64 13.02
N ALA A 21 19.02 -6.71 13.67
CA ALA A 21 18.18 -7.71 13.02
C ALA A 21 16.85 -7.12 12.55
N THR A 22 16.24 -6.28 13.36
CA THR A 22 14.99 -5.62 12.99
C THR A 22 15.18 -4.75 11.77
N GLY A 23 16.25 -3.96 11.73
CA GLY A 23 16.53 -3.10 10.60
C GLY A 23 16.74 -3.89 9.32
N CYS A 24 17.46 -4.97 9.39
CA CYS A 24 17.69 -5.82 8.23
C CYS A 24 16.40 -6.42 7.69
N ALA A 25 15.50 -6.82 8.58
CA ALA A 25 14.23 -7.39 8.17
C ALA A 25 13.41 -6.38 7.37
N VAL A 26 13.39 -5.14 7.79
CA VAL A 26 12.69 -4.08 7.08
C VAL A 26 13.34 -3.83 5.72
N SER A 27 14.66 -3.78 5.69
CA SER A 27 15.37 -3.49 4.44
C SER A 27 15.14 -4.53 3.36
N ARG A 28 14.93 -5.77 3.76
CA ARG A 28 14.72 -6.83 2.80
C ARG A 28 13.29 -6.94 2.31
N GLY A 29 12.43 -6.06 2.76
CA GLY A 29 11.06 -6.03 2.32
C GLY A 29 10.96 -5.73 0.84
N GLN A 30 9.83 -6.02 0.25
CA GLN A 30 9.59 -5.81 -1.17
C GLN A 30 9.56 -4.35 -1.53
N GLU A 31 9.14 -3.51 -0.62
CA GLU A 31 9.02 -2.07 -0.80
C GLU A 31 9.77 -1.34 0.29
N THR A 32 10.22 -0.12 -0.02
CA THR A 32 10.73 0.77 1.01
C THR A 32 9.56 1.27 1.85
N THR A 33 9.85 1.73 3.06
CA THR A 33 8.81 2.29 3.92
C THR A 33 8.10 3.46 3.25
N GLY A 34 8.85 4.34 2.58
CA GLY A 34 8.27 5.48 1.90
C GLY A 34 7.33 5.07 0.79
N ALA A 35 7.72 4.11 -0.04
CA ALA A 35 6.87 3.63 -1.13
C ALA A 35 5.60 3.00 -0.60
N TYR A 36 5.68 2.26 0.49
CA TYR A 36 4.50 1.65 1.09
C TYR A 36 3.50 2.71 1.58
N ILE A 37 3.99 3.77 2.21
CA ILE A 37 3.13 4.86 2.68
C ILE A 37 2.49 5.58 1.51
N ASP A 38 3.24 5.82 0.44
CA ASP A 38 2.72 6.46 -0.75
C ASP A 38 1.62 5.62 -1.39
N ASP A 39 1.82 4.30 -1.47
CA ASP A 39 0.82 3.41 -2.03
C ASP A 39 -0.46 3.39 -1.18
N ALA A 40 -0.33 3.42 0.14
CA ALA A 40 -1.48 3.47 1.03
C ALA A 40 -2.26 4.78 0.85
N ASN A 41 -1.56 5.89 0.68
CA ASN A 41 -2.19 7.18 0.40
C ASN A 41 -2.94 7.16 -0.93
N ILE A 42 -2.33 6.60 -1.96
CA ILE A 42 -2.96 6.49 -3.27
C ILE A 42 -4.24 5.68 -3.17
N THR A 43 -4.18 4.52 -2.52
CA THR A 43 -5.36 3.67 -2.34
C THR A 43 -6.48 4.44 -1.65
N THR A 44 -6.16 5.16 -0.59
CA THR A 44 -7.15 5.93 0.16
C THR A 44 -7.79 7.00 -0.71
N GLN A 45 -6.99 7.73 -1.48
CA GLN A 45 -7.51 8.78 -2.34
C GLN A 45 -8.35 8.24 -3.48
N VAL A 46 -7.97 7.12 -4.06
CA VAL A 46 -8.77 6.49 -5.11
C VAL A 46 -10.12 6.05 -4.56
N LYS A 47 -10.12 5.40 -3.41
CA LYS A 47 -11.36 4.97 -2.77
C LYS A 47 -12.27 6.16 -2.44
N ALA A 48 -11.70 7.22 -1.90
CA ALA A 48 -12.47 8.42 -1.57
C ALA A 48 -13.07 9.04 -2.84
N GLY A 49 -12.31 9.09 -3.91
CA GLY A 49 -12.80 9.61 -5.18
C GLY A 49 -13.97 8.79 -5.72
N MET A 50 -13.89 7.48 -5.60
CA MET A 50 -14.96 6.61 -6.04
C MET A 50 -16.23 6.76 -5.20
N LEU A 51 -16.08 6.86 -3.89
CA LEU A 51 -17.22 7.04 -3.00
C LEU A 51 -17.92 8.38 -3.23
N ASN A 52 -17.18 9.39 -3.66
CA ASN A 52 -17.74 10.71 -3.92
C ASN A 52 -18.27 10.87 -5.34
N SER A 53 -18.11 9.88 -6.18
CA SER A 53 -18.54 9.96 -7.58
C SER A 53 -19.88 9.27 -7.77
N PRO A 54 -20.89 9.97 -8.30
CA PRO A 54 -22.16 9.33 -8.62
C PRO A 54 -22.07 8.38 -9.82
N ALA A 55 -20.98 8.44 -10.58
CA ALA A 55 -20.81 7.59 -11.75
C ALA A 55 -20.24 6.21 -11.40
N VAL A 56 -19.85 5.99 -10.17
CA VAL A 56 -19.20 4.75 -9.74
C VAL A 56 -19.84 4.22 -8.47
N ALA A 57 -20.13 2.93 -8.45
CA ALA A 57 -20.59 2.27 -7.23
C ALA A 57 -19.35 1.83 -6.43
N GLY A 58 -18.82 2.75 -5.63
CA GLY A 58 -17.54 2.56 -4.96
C GLY A 58 -17.44 1.32 -4.10
N THR A 59 -18.57 0.84 -3.57
CA THR A 59 -18.56 -0.34 -2.70
C THR A 59 -18.37 -1.65 -3.46
N SER A 60 -18.56 -1.65 -4.78
CA SER A 60 -18.40 -2.84 -5.60
C SER A 60 -17.00 -2.99 -6.16
N ILE A 61 -16.13 -2.04 -5.92
CA ILE A 61 -14.80 -2.01 -6.52
C ILE A 61 -13.74 -2.02 -5.44
N SER A 62 -12.79 -2.94 -5.59
CA SER A 62 -11.63 -3.03 -4.71
C SER A 62 -10.45 -2.30 -5.33
N VAL A 63 -9.66 -1.64 -4.50
CA VAL A 63 -8.50 -0.86 -4.93
C VAL A 63 -7.27 -1.34 -4.16
N GLU A 64 -6.22 -1.66 -4.89
CA GLU A 64 -4.92 -1.98 -4.32
C GLU A 64 -3.85 -1.22 -5.08
N THR A 65 -2.81 -0.80 -4.40
CA THR A 65 -1.72 -0.06 -5.02
C THR A 65 -0.39 -0.68 -4.65
N LEU A 66 0.46 -0.88 -5.64
CA LEU A 66 1.82 -1.37 -5.44
C LEU A 66 2.77 -0.60 -6.34
N ASN A 67 3.73 0.09 -5.74
CA ASN A 67 4.72 0.90 -6.45
C ASN A 67 4.10 1.88 -7.44
N GLY A 68 2.98 2.50 -7.05
CA GLY A 68 2.30 3.47 -7.87
C GLY A 68 1.38 2.89 -8.93
N THR A 69 1.31 1.58 -9.06
CA THR A 69 0.36 0.92 -9.95
C THR A 69 -0.91 0.61 -9.17
N VAL A 70 -2.03 1.18 -9.63
CA VAL A 70 -3.33 0.96 -9.01
C VAL A 70 -4.02 -0.20 -9.70
N MET A 71 -4.43 -1.18 -8.93
CA MET A 71 -5.19 -2.33 -9.44
C MET A 71 -6.63 -2.20 -8.99
N LEU A 72 -7.53 -2.18 -9.96
CA LEU A 72 -8.96 -2.13 -9.70
C LEU A 72 -9.58 -3.48 -10.02
N SER A 73 -10.43 -3.96 -9.14
CA SER A 73 -11.14 -5.23 -9.34
C SER A 73 -12.55 -5.13 -8.77
N GLY A 74 -13.39 -6.08 -9.10
CA GLY A 74 -14.77 -6.08 -8.67
C GLY A 74 -15.73 -6.02 -9.83
N PHE A 75 -16.87 -5.37 -9.64
CA PHE A 75 -17.94 -5.37 -10.64
C PHE A 75 -18.48 -3.98 -10.88
N ALA A 76 -18.75 -3.69 -12.15
CA ALA A 76 -19.41 -2.46 -12.57
C ALA A 76 -20.67 -2.85 -13.36
N LYS A 77 -21.65 -1.97 -13.36
CA LYS A 77 -22.91 -2.22 -14.05
C LYS A 77 -22.79 -2.09 -15.57
N ASN A 78 -21.88 -1.26 -16.03
CA ASN A 78 -21.70 -1.03 -17.46
C ASN A 78 -20.27 -0.57 -17.72
N SER A 79 -19.93 -0.43 -19.00
CA SER A 79 -18.60 -0.01 -19.43
C SER A 79 -18.27 1.42 -18.98
N ALA A 80 -19.27 2.29 -18.95
CA ALA A 80 -19.07 3.67 -18.54
C ALA A 80 -18.63 3.77 -17.08
N GLU A 81 -19.23 2.97 -16.21
CA GLU A 81 -18.85 2.92 -14.81
C GLU A 81 -17.43 2.40 -14.65
N LYS A 82 -17.07 1.35 -15.40
CA LYS A 82 -15.72 0.81 -15.39
C LYS A 82 -14.70 1.86 -15.84
N ALA A 83 -15.01 2.59 -16.89
CA ALA A 83 -14.13 3.64 -17.40
C ALA A 83 -14.04 4.82 -16.42
N ALA A 84 -15.13 5.17 -15.76
CA ALA A 84 -15.13 6.24 -14.77
C ALA A 84 -14.21 5.89 -13.59
N ALA A 85 -14.25 4.65 -13.14
CA ALA A 85 -13.37 4.19 -12.06
C ALA A 85 -11.90 4.34 -12.45
N GLU A 86 -11.56 3.97 -13.69
CA GLU A 86 -10.20 4.13 -14.17
C GLU A 86 -9.77 5.59 -14.22
N SER A 87 -10.64 6.47 -14.70
CA SER A 87 -10.33 7.90 -14.76
C SER A 87 -10.08 8.49 -13.38
N ILE A 88 -10.88 8.09 -12.40
CA ILE A 88 -10.69 8.54 -11.02
C ILE A 88 -9.32 8.10 -10.50
N ALA A 89 -8.95 6.86 -10.74
CA ALA A 89 -7.66 6.34 -10.30
C ALA A 89 -6.51 7.08 -10.98
N ARG A 90 -6.60 7.34 -12.27
CA ARG A 90 -5.55 8.03 -12.99
C ARG A 90 -5.38 9.49 -12.55
N GLY A 91 -6.43 10.09 -12.01
CA GLY A 91 -6.38 11.46 -11.53
C GLY A 91 -5.71 11.66 -10.19
N VAL A 92 -5.36 10.59 -9.49
CA VAL A 92 -4.73 10.70 -8.18
C VAL A 92 -3.23 10.94 -8.33
N ASN A 93 -2.70 11.90 -7.58
CA ASN A 93 -1.27 12.20 -7.61
C ASN A 93 -0.45 10.98 -7.18
N GLY A 94 0.60 10.72 -7.92
CA GLY A 94 1.51 9.62 -7.62
C GLY A 94 1.19 8.33 -8.35
N VAL A 95 0.05 8.24 -9.00
CA VAL A 95 -0.32 7.06 -9.79
C VAL A 95 0.53 7.00 -11.06
N ARG A 96 1.22 5.89 -11.23
CA ARG A 96 2.08 5.65 -12.38
C ARG A 96 1.34 4.92 -13.48
N SER A 97 0.48 3.99 -13.11
CA SER A 97 -0.33 3.23 -14.06
C SER A 97 -1.56 2.68 -13.35
N VAL A 98 -2.56 2.32 -14.14
CA VAL A 98 -3.79 1.72 -13.62
C VAL A 98 -4.05 0.42 -14.37
N LYS A 99 -4.28 -0.63 -13.59
CA LYS A 99 -4.65 -1.92 -14.12
C LYS A 99 -6.11 -2.14 -13.78
N ASN A 100 -6.97 -2.01 -14.78
CA ASN A 100 -8.42 -2.07 -14.59
C ASN A 100 -8.95 -3.45 -14.92
N GLU A 101 -9.16 -4.25 -13.89
CA GLU A 101 -9.69 -5.61 -14.04
C GLU A 101 -11.12 -5.71 -13.52
N ILE A 102 -11.85 -4.63 -13.56
CA ILE A 102 -13.26 -4.62 -13.18
C ILE A 102 -14.07 -5.39 -14.23
N ALA A 103 -14.90 -6.29 -13.77
CA ALA A 103 -15.81 -7.04 -14.65
C ALA A 103 -17.12 -6.27 -14.78
N VAL A 104 -17.64 -6.19 -15.99
CA VAL A 104 -18.94 -5.56 -16.22
C VAL A 104 -20.05 -6.59 -16.04
N ARG A 105 -20.95 -6.31 -15.11
CA ARG A 105 -22.09 -7.16 -14.83
C ARG A 105 -23.36 -6.33 -14.77
N PRO A 106 -24.13 -6.32 -15.85
CA PRO A 106 -25.37 -5.55 -15.90
C PRO A 106 -26.42 -6.05 -14.88
#